data_fded18b0d1e42972abffba3f8809edf9
#
_entry.id   fded18b0d1e42972abffba3f8809edf9
#
_cell.length_a   1.000
_cell.length_b   1.000
_cell.length_c   1.000
_cell.angle_alpha   90.00
_cell.angle_beta   90.00
_cell.angle_gamma   90.00
#
_symmetry.space_group_name_H-M   'P 1'
#
loop_
_entity.id
_entity.type
_entity.pdbx_description
1 polymer ?
#
loop_
_entity_poly.entity_id
_entity_poly.type
_entity_poly.pdbx_seq_one_letter_code
_entity_poly.pdbx_strand_id
1 'polypeptide(L)'
;TLRHSSAASDVYKRQQLKLVNYCNLSIFSMSINQFIIENNEIKGLKAVDGTEIKCSKVILTTGTFLNGLIHIGDKRTPAGRYDEKPTLGLSDQLRKYDFKLGRLKTGTPPRLDGTTINYDNLERQDADKDISFFSFLTKKVYNDQISCSMTYTNKKVHEIISENLKKSAIYSGSIPVSYTHLRAHET
;
A
#
# COMPACT_ATOMS: atom_id res chain seq x y z
N THR A 1 -10.69 -2.26 -25.69
CA THR A 1 -10.54 -2.17 -24.21
C THR A 1 -9.68 -0.96 -23.91
N LEU A 2 -10.30 0.16 -23.63
CA LEU A 2 -9.64 1.38 -23.14
C LEU A 2 -9.06 1.07 -21.76
N ARG A 3 -7.76 0.88 -21.71
CA ARG A 3 -7.04 0.89 -20.43
C ARG A 3 -6.98 2.34 -19.96
N HIS A 4 -7.85 2.69 -19.06
CA HIS A 4 -7.68 3.91 -18.28
C HIS A 4 -6.46 3.66 -17.40
N SER A 5 -5.28 4.13 -17.86
CA SER A 5 -4.13 4.21 -16.96
C SER A 5 -4.51 5.25 -15.91
N SER A 6 -4.61 4.86 -14.65
CA SER A 6 -4.85 5.81 -13.59
C SER A 6 -3.69 6.81 -13.56
N ALA A 7 -3.95 8.06 -13.19
CA ALA A 7 -2.91 9.08 -13.01
C ALA A 7 -1.73 8.58 -12.15
N ALA A 8 -2.01 7.70 -11.19
CA ALA A 8 -0.98 7.01 -10.40
C ALA A 8 -0.05 6.16 -11.28
N SER A 9 -0.57 5.41 -12.28
CA SER A 9 0.24 4.61 -13.18
C SER A 9 1.22 5.47 -14.00
N ASP A 10 0.81 6.65 -14.43
CA ASP A 10 1.67 7.55 -15.19
C ASP A 10 2.74 8.20 -14.32
N VAL A 11 2.42 8.51 -13.06
CA VAL A 11 3.39 8.97 -12.06
C VAL A 11 4.46 7.91 -11.82
N TYR A 12 4.08 6.64 -11.62
CA TYR A 12 5.04 5.54 -11.44
C TYR A 12 5.96 5.35 -12.64
N LYS A 13 5.43 5.39 -13.87
CA LYS A 13 6.24 5.29 -15.09
C LYS A 13 7.26 6.42 -15.18
N ARG A 14 6.86 7.65 -14.90
CA ARG A 14 7.76 8.80 -14.92
C ARG A 14 8.83 8.71 -13.83
N GLN A 15 8.49 8.27 -12.63
CA GLN A 15 9.45 8.03 -11.56
C GLN A 15 10.46 6.94 -11.97
N GLN A 16 9.99 5.82 -12.50
CA GLN A 16 10.83 4.75 -12.96
C GLN A 16 11.82 5.20 -14.04
N LEU A 17 11.35 5.95 -15.06
CA LEU A 17 12.23 6.49 -16.10
C LEU A 17 13.31 7.43 -15.54
N LYS A 18 12.99 8.24 -14.54
CA LYS A 18 13.97 9.10 -13.88
C LYS A 18 15.00 8.29 -13.11
N LEU A 19 14.56 7.26 -12.39
CA LEU A 19 15.44 6.45 -11.54
C LEU A 19 16.39 5.58 -12.37
N VAL A 20 15.91 4.98 -13.46
CA VAL A 20 16.74 4.13 -14.34
C VAL A 20 17.90 4.92 -14.95
N ASN A 21 17.70 6.21 -15.20
CA ASN A 21 18.73 7.08 -15.79
C ASN A 21 19.51 7.90 -14.75
N TYR A 22 19.31 7.62 -13.45
CA TYR A 22 19.98 8.39 -12.40
C TYR A 22 21.43 7.90 -12.20
N CYS A 23 22.38 8.85 -12.20
CA CYS A 23 23.78 8.51 -11.99
C CYS A 23 24.01 7.94 -10.58
N ASN A 24 24.93 7.01 -10.46
CA ASN A 24 25.31 6.32 -9.21
C ASN A 24 24.14 5.56 -8.53
N LEU A 25 23.08 5.22 -9.28
CA LEU A 25 21.98 4.39 -8.81
C LEU A 25 21.95 3.08 -9.57
N SER A 26 22.01 1.96 -8.84
CA SER A 26 21.77 0.63 -9.38
C SER A 26 20.46 0.08 -8.84
N ILE A 27 19.59 -0.42 -9.72
CA ILE A 27 18.28 -0.98 -9.35
C ILE A 27 18.32 -2.48 -9.60
N PHE A 28 18.05 -3.26 -8.56
CA PHE A 28 18.00 -4.71 -8.62
C PHE A 28 16.59 -5.20 -8.31
N SER A 29 16.10 -6.16 -9.10
CA SER A 29 14.85 -6.87 -8.83
C SER A 29 15.17 -8.17 -8.13
N MET A 30 15.16 -8.16 -6.78
CA MET A 30 15.44 -9.34 -5.97
C MET A 30 14.69 -9.29 -4.64
N SER A 31 14.48 -10.44 -4.05
CA SER A 31 13.86 -10.57 -2.73
C SER A 31 14.93 -10.66 -1.65
N ILE A 32 15.01 -9.65 -0.80
CA ILE A 32 15.96 -9.61 0.33
C ILE A 32 15.30 -10.23 1.56
N ASN A 33 15.98 -11.15 2.20
CA ASN A 33 15.48 -11.84 3.40
C ASN A 33 16.39 -11.71 4.63
N GLN A 34 17.60 -11.17 4.47
CA GLN A 34 18.58 -11.13 5.54
C GLN A 34 19.45 -9.87 5.52
N PHE A 35 19.77 -9.35 6.72
CA PHE A 35 20.89 -8.40 6.91
C PHE A 35 22.17 -9.19 7.19
N ILE A 36 23.26 -8.77 6.58
CA ILE A 36 24.60 -9.24 6.95
C ILE A 36 25.14 -8.24 7.99
N ILE A 37 25.30 -8.72 9.23
CA ILE A 37 25.72 -7.90 10.35
C ILE A 37 26.96 -8.56 10.97
N GLU A 38 28.03 -7.80 11.12
CA GLU A 38 29.27 -8.19 11.76
C GLU A 38 29.69 -7.11 12.75
N ASN A 39 30.08 -7.51 13.94
CA ASN A 39 30.50 -6.59 15.01
C ASN A 39 29.48 -5.46 15.28
N ASN A 40 28.18 -5.79 15.23
CA ASN A 40 27.06 -4.87 15.41
C ASN A 40 26.95 -3.78 14.32
N GLU A 41 27.54 -3.99 13.16
CA GLU A 41 27.48 -3.11 12.00
C GLU A 41 26.87 -3.81 10.80
N ILE A 42 26.11 -3.08 10.01
CA ILE A 42 25.62 -3.56 8.71
C ILE A 42 26.81 -3.66 7.73
N LYS A 43 27.01 -4.85 7.16
CA LYS A 43 27.99 -5.12 6.11
C LYS A 43 27.34 -5.40 4.76
N GLY A 44 26.04 -5.71 4.75
CA GLY A 44 25.32 -5.99 3.51
C GLY A 44 23.93 -6.54 3.71
N LEU A 45 23.38 -6.99 2.59
CA LEU A 45 22.08 -7.66 2.48
C LEU A 45 22.27 -8.99 1.77
N LYS A 46 21.46 -9.97 2.11
CA LYS A 46 21.41 -11.26 1.43
C LYS A 46 20.03 -11.49 0.84
N ALA A 47 20.01 -11.88 -0.42
CA ALA A 47 18.79 -12.24 -1.13
C ALA A 47 18.42 -13.72 -0.92
N VAL A 48 17.19 -14.06 -1.25
CA VAL A 48 16.66 -15.44 -1.13
C VAL A 48 17.44 -16.43 -1.99
N ASP A 49 17.97 -16.00 -3.13
CA ASP A 49 18.80 -16.80 -4.03
C ASP A 49 20.27 -16.96 -3.58
N GLY A 50 20.61 -16.34 -2.44
CA GLY A 50 21.95 -16.37 -1.88
C GLY A 50 22.85 -15.22 -2.33
N THR A 51 22.42 -14.38 -3.25
CA THR A 51 23.17 -13.19 -3.69
C THR A 51 23.40 -12.23 -2.55
N GLU A 52 24.62 -11.73 -2.40
CA GLU A 52 25.00 -10.77 -1.36
C GLU A 52 25.32 -9.41 -1.97
N ILE A 53 24.73 -8.37 -1.37
CA ILE A 53 24.98 -6.97 -1.73
C ILE A 53 25.70 -6.30 -0.56
N LYS A 54 26.93 -5.87 -0.78
CA LYS A 54 27.72 -5.17 0.24
C LYS A 54 27.23 -3.72 0.38
N CYS A 55 26.95 -3.31 1.60
CA CYS A 55 26.59 -1.92 1.93
C CYS A 55 26.84 -1.65 3.41
N SER A 56 27.03 -0.38 3.75
CA SER A 56 27.26 0.06 5.14
C SER A 56 26.01 0.69 5.77
N LYS A 57 24.96 0.94 4.99
CA LYS A 57 23.71 1.55 5.45
C LYS A 57 22.55 0.95 4.66
N VAL A 58 21.41 0.78 5.33
CA VAL A 58 20.19 0.24 4.75
C VAL A 58 19.00 1.10 5.14
N ILE A 59 18.15 1.40 4.17
CA ILE A 59 16.86 2.05 4.38
C ILE A 59 15.77 1.06 4.01
N LEU A 60 14.91 0.72 4.97
CA LEU A 60 13.78 -0.18 4.76
C LEU A 60 12.53 0.59 4.35
N THR A 61 11.99 0.27 3.18
CA THR A 61 10.75 0.84 2.65
C THR A 61 9.84 -0.28 2.15
N THR A 62 9.61 -1.26 3.01
CA THR A 62 9.01 -2.55 2.68
C THR A 62 7.50 -2.51 2.39
N GLY A 63 6.85 -1.37 2.57
CA GLY A 63 5.41 -1.25 2.36
C GLY A 63 4.63 -2.28 3.19
N THR A 64 3.79 -3.07 2.54
CA THR A 64 2.94 -4.09 3.17
C THR A 64 3.56 -5.50 3.14
N PHE A 65 4.80 -5.66 2.68
CA PHE A 65 5.39 -6.97 2.42
C PHE A 65 6.06 -7.62 3.64
N LEU A 66 6.57 -6.82 4.60
CA LEU A 66 7.32 -7.33 5.74
C LEU A 66 6.43 -8.20 6.63
N ASN A 67 6.61 -9.52 6.50
CA ASN A 67 5.79 -10.53 7.17
C ASN A 67 4.27 -10.28 6.97
N GLY A 68 3.91 -9.89 5.74
CA GLY A 68 2.57 -9.46 5.37
C GLY A 68 1.53 -10.57 5.48
N LEU A 69 0.30 -10.20 5.84
CA LEU A 69 -0.83 -11.11 5.95
C LEU A 69 -2.08 -10.43 5.39
N ILE A 70 -2.70 -11.05 4.40
CA ILE A 70 -3.94 -10.56 3.79
C ILE A 70 -5.14 -11.26 4.43
N HIS A 71 -6.15 -10.49 4.75
CA HIS A 71 -7.44 -10.95 5.23
C HIS A 71 -8.51 -10.70 4.17
N ILE A 72 -9.19 -11.77 3.73
CA ILE A 72 -10.34 -11.71 2.82
C ILE A 72 -11.45 -12.53 3.48
N GLY A 73 -12.43 -11.87 4.08
CA GLY A 73 -13.37 -12.54 4.97
C GLY A 73 -12.62 -13.28 6.08
N ASP A 74 -12.93 -14.55 6.24
CA ASP A 74 -12.30 -15.42 7.25
C ASP A 74 -10.96 -16.02 6.79
N LYS A 75 -10.63 -15.89 5.49
CA LYS A 75 -9.41 -16.42 4.93
C LYS A 75 -8.21 -15.53 5.22
N ARG A 76 -7.15 -16.10 5.75
CA ARG A 76 -5.87 -15.44 6.01
C ARG A 76 -4.80 -16.03 5.11
N THR A 77 -4.13 -15.19 4.34
CA THR A 77 -3.10 -15.63 3.41
C THR A 77 -1.83 -14.82 3.62
N PRO A 78 -0.68 -15.49 3.92
CA PRO A 78 0.60 -14.80 3.97
C PRO A 78 0.93 -14.20 2.59
N ALA A 79 0.94 -12.90 2.50
CA ALA A 79 1.19 -12.17 1.26
C ALA A 79 1.50 -10.70 1.54
N GLY A 80 2.27 -10.07 0.69
CA GLY A 80 2.49 -8.62 0.74
C GLY A 80 1.38 -7.85 0.03
N ARG A 81 0.95 -8.37 -1.12
CA ARG A 81 -0.23 -7.99 -1.92
C ARG A 81 -0.96 -9.25 -2.37
N TYR A 82 -2.13 -9.09 -2.96
CA TYR A 82 -2.85 -10.20 -3.59
C TYR A 82 -1.95 -10.86 -4.65
N ASP A 83 -1.82 -12.18 -4.59
CA ASP A 83 -0.95 -13.02 -5.42
C ASP A 83 0.57 -12.72 -5.34
N GLU A 84 1.03 -11.93 -4.36
CA GLU A 84 2.44 -11.65 -4.17
C GLU A 84 2.93 -12.17 -2.81
N LYS A 85 4.06 -12.87 -2.81
CA LYS A 85 4.64 -13.47 -1.60
C LYS A 85 5.08 -12.40 -0.58
N PRO A 86 4.97 -12.67 0.72
CA PRO A 86 5.50 -11.77 1.74
C PRO A 86 7.03 -11.84 1.80
N THR A 87 7.65 -10.79 2.33
CA THR A 87 9.07 -10.83 2.70
C THR A 87 9.21 -11.40 4.11
N LEU A 88 9.89 -12.52 4.22
CA LEU A 88 10.13 -13.22 5.49
C LEU A 88 11.60 -13.07 5.93
N GLY A 89 11.85 -13.22 7.23
CA GLY A 89 13.20 -13.24 7.81
C GLY A 89 13.70 -11.89 8.33
N LEU A 90 13.52 -10.79 7.59
CA LEU A 90 13.99 -9.46 8.04
C LEU A 90 13.34 -9.02 9.36
N SER A 91 12.05 -9.25 9.54
CA SER A 91 11.35 -8.89 10.78
C SER A 91 11.88 -9.66 12.00
N ASP A 92 12.29 -10.90 11.79
CA ASP A 92 12.81 -11.75 12.87
C ASP A 92 14.23 -11.30 13.26
N GLN A 93 15.04 -10.89 12.28
CA GLN A 93 16.32 -10.28 12.57
C GLN A 93 16.17 -8.94 13.31
N LEU A 94 15.24 -8.08 12.90
CA LEU A 94 14.99 -6.83 13.61
C LEU A 94 14.62 -7.06 15.07
N ARG A 95 13.78 -8.07 15.38
CA ARG A 95 13.45 -8.44 16.76
C ARG A 95 14.68 -8.91 17.56
N LYS A 96 15.60 -9.66 16.92
CA LYS A 96 16.86 -10.09 17.57
C LYS A 96 17.76 -8.92 17.98
N TYR A 97 17.60 -7.77 17.32
CA TYR A 97 18.32 -6.53 17.64
C TYR A 97 17.45 -5.55 18.44
N ASP A 98 16.45 -6.06 19.18
CA ASP A 98 15.57 -5.32 20.09
C ASP A 98 14.73 -4.20 19.45
N PHE A 99 14.55 -4.24 18.13
CA PHE A 99 13.58 -3.33 17.49
C PHE A 99 12.15 -3.73 17.88
N LYS A 100 11.41 -2.79 18.46
CA LYS A 100 10.00 -2.97 18.77
C LYS A 100 9.18 -2.95 17.48
N LEU A 101 8.61 -4.08 17.10
CA LEU A 101 7.78 -4.22 15.93
C LEU A 101 6.31 -4.33 16.34
N GLY A 102 5.47 -3.52 15.71
CA GLY A 102 4.03 -3.60 15.78
C GLY A 102 3.44 -4.04 14.45
N ARG A 103 2.17 -4.40 14.45
CA ARG A 103 1.43 -4.71 13.23
C ARG A 103 0.50 -3.56 12.90
N LEU A 104 0.64 -3.03 11.69
CA LEU A 104 -0.26 -2.04 11.13
C LEU A 104 -1.27 -2.71 10.21
N LYS A 105 -2.46 -2.13 10.14
CA LYS A 105 -3.52 -2.56 9.23
C LYS A 105 -3.72 -1.51 8.14
N THR A 106 -3.77 -1.96 6.88
CA THR A 106 -4.27 -1.17 5.77
C THR A 106 -5.61 -1.71 5.29
N GLY A 107 -6.49 -0.85 4.80
CA GLY A 107 -7.75 -1.23 4.17
C GLY A 107 -7.68 -0.97 2.67
N THR A 108 -8.24 -1.88 1.89
CA THR A 108 -8.44 -1.68 0.47
C THR A 108 -9.94 -1.49 0.23
N PRO A 109 -10.37 -0.36 -0.35
CA PRO A 109 -11.77 -0.18 -0.72
C PRO A 109 -12.17 -1.21 -1.79
N PRO A 110 -13.46 -1.61 -1.84
CA PRO A 110 -13.92 -2.54 -2.86
C PRO A 110 -13.75 -1.92 -4.24
N ARG A 111 -13.31 -2.72 -5.20
CA ARG A 111 -13.31 -2.35 -6.61
C ARG A 111 -14.60 -2.85 -7.22
N LEU A 112 -15.41 -1.92 -7.70
CA LEU A 112 -16.71 -2.21 -8.30
C LEU A 112 -16.59 -2.18 -9.82
N ASP A 113 -17.41 -2.99 -10.49
CA ASP A 113 -17.58 -2.89 -11.93
C ASP A 113 -18.45 -1.66 -12.25
N GLY A 114 -17.82 -0.61 -12.77
CA GLY A 114 -18.49 0.65 -13.09
C GLY A 114 -19.62 0.51 -14.11
N THR A 115 -19.64 -0.56 -14.91
CA THR A 115 -20.73 -0.82 -15.88
C THR A 115 -22.02 -1.26 -15.22
N THR A 116 -21.94 -1.72 -13.97
CA THR A 116 -23.10 -2.19 -13.17
C THR A 116 -23.66 -1.10 -12.25
N ILE A 117 -23.07 0.08 -12.23
CA ILE A 117 -23.47 1.17 -11.35
C ILE A 117 -24.40 2.12 -12.11
N ASN A 118 -25.57 2.41 -11.52
CA ASN A 118 -26.44 3.46 -12.00
C ASN A 118 -25.96 4.80 -11.42
N TYR A 119 -25.39 5.65 -12.27
CA TYR A 119 -24.88 6.97 -11.89
C TYR A 119 -25.91 8.09 -11.94
N ASP A 120 -27.12 7.86 -12.53
CA ASP A 120 -28.09 8.92 -12.84
C ASP A 120 -28.58 9.68 -11.61
N ASN A 121 -28.63 9.00 -10.46
CA ASN A 121 -29.15 9.56 -9.20
C ASN A 121 -28.04 9.84 -8.18
N LEU A 122 -26.76 9.82 -8.60
CA LEU A 122 -25.64 10.07 -7.70
C LEU A 122 -25.18 11.52 -7.81
N GLU A 123 -24.93 12.14 -6.68
CA GLU A 123 -24.34 13.46 -6.61
C GLU A 123 -22.91 13.43 -7.20
N ARG A 124 -22.62 14.39 -8.08
CA ARG A 124 -21.27 14.53 -8.66
C ARG A 124 -20.39 15.37 -7.77
N GLN A 125 -19.19 14.89 -7.52
CA GLN A 125 -18.10 15.62 -6.92
C GLN A 125 -17.06 15.90 -8.00
N ASP A 126 -17.07 17.13 -8.49
CA ASP A 126 -16.10 17.59 -9.47
C ASP A 126 -14.76 17.97 -8.79
N ALA A 127 -13.71 18.09 -9.59
CA ALA A 127 -12.44 18.64 -9.13
C ALA A 127 -12.58 20.11 -8.75
N ASP A 128 -11.65 20.59 -7.93
CA ASP A 128 -11.60 22.02 -7.54
C ASP A 128 -11.51 22.93 -8.75
N LYS A 129 -12.30 24.01 -8.76
CA LYS A 129 -12.25 25.04 -9.80
C LYS A 129 -10.93 25.80 -9.75
N ASP A 130 -10.50 26.15 -8.54
CA ASP A 130 -9.22 26.81 -8.27
C ASP A 130 -8.21 25.77 -7.82
N ILE A 131 -7.42 25.28 -8.77
CA ILE A 131 -6.51 24.16 -8.53
C ILE A 131 -5.20 24.64 -7.90
N SER A 132 -4.90 24.11 -6.72
CA SER A 132 -3.60 24.23 -6.08
C SER A 132 -2.71 23.03 -6.41
N PHE A 133 -1.52 23.28 -6.92
CA PHE A 133 -0.59 22.20 -7.26
C PHE A 133 0.33 21.86 -6.08
N PHE A 134 0.63 20.58 -5.89
CA PHE A 134 1.60 20.13 -4.90
C PHE A 134 3.05 20.49 -5.27
N SER A 135 3.33 20.64 -6.56
CA SER A 135 4.66 21.02 -7.06
C SER A 135 4.66 22.46 -7.54
N PHE A 136 5.59 23.26 -7.05
CA PHE A 136 5.84 24.64 -7.54
C PHE A 136 6.24 24.70 -9.01
N LEU A 137 6.68 23.57 -9.60
CA LEU A 137 7.04 23.48 -11.02
C LEU A 137 5.84 23.24 -11.93
N THR A 138 4.71 22.78 -11.37
CA THR A 138 3.49 22.53 -12.15
C THR A 138 2.75 23.83 -12.42
N LYS A 139 2.46 24.11 -13.67
CA LYS A 139 1.82 25.36 -14.11
C LYS A 139 0.39 25.20 -14.61
N LYS A 140 -0.02 23.97 -14.97
CA LYS A 140 -1.36 23.68 -15.48
C LYS A 140 -1.73 22.21 -15.27
N VAL A 141 -3.01 21.91 -15.34
CA VAL A 141 -3.53 20.54 -15.41
C VAL A 141 -3.33 20.04 -16.84
N TYR A 142 -2.79 18.83 -16.98
CA TYR A 142 -2.52 18.20 -18.27
C TYR A 142 -3.53 17.11 -18.64
N ASN A 143 -4.18 16.53 -17.65
CA ASN A 143 -5.11 15.42 -17.82
C ASN A 143 -6.55 15.90 -17.69
N ASP A 144 -7.45 15.26 -18.41
CA ASP A 144 -8.87 15.47 -18.23
C ASP A 144 -9.28 15.09 -16.81
N GLN A 145 -10.08 15.96 -16.18
CA GLN A 145 -10.53 15.73 -14.82
C GLN A 145 -11.76 14.83 -14.85
N ILE A 146 -11.75 13.82 -13.98
CA ILE A 146 -12.85 12.86 -13.84
C ILE A 146 -13.51 13.11 -12.49
N SER A 147 -14.83 13.31 -12.52
CA SER A 147 -15.64 13.49 -11.30
C SER A 147 -15.85 12.17 -10.59
N CYS A 148 -15.91 12.22 -9.27
CA CYS A 148 -16.41 11.12 -8.45
C CYS A 148 -17.92 11.20 -8.32
N SER A 149 -18.54 10.06 -8.00
CA SER A 149 -19.96 10.01 -7.67
C SER A 149 -20.12 9.66 -6.20
N MET A 150 -20.91 10.42 -5.47
CA MET A 150 -21.13 10.22 -4.03
C MET A 150 -22.39 9.38 -3.79
N THR A 151 -22.27 8.47 -2.83
CA THR A 151 -23.41 7.70 -2.32
C THR A 151 -23.37 7.67 -0.80
N TYR A 152 -24.48 7.39 -0.18
CA TYR A 152 -24.63 7.38 1.27
C TYR A 152 -25.07 6.01 1.76
N THR A 153 -24.61 5.62 2.94
CA THR A 153 -25.10 4.43 3.62
C THR A 153 -26.55 4.67 4.10
N ASN A 154 -27.32 3.61 4.10
CA ASN A 154 -28.71 3.63 4.55
C ASN A 154 -28.92 2.62 5.71
N LYS A 155 -30.13 2.61 6.27
CA LYS A 155 -30.47 1.73 7.40
C LYS A 155 -30.16 0.26 7.11
N LYS A 156 -30.49 -0.24 5.92
CA LYS A 156 -30.25 -1.64 5.52
C LYS A 156 -28.74 -1.96 5.48
N VAL A 157 -27.91 -1.03 4.98
CA VAL A 157 -26.46 -1.18 5.00
C VAL A 157 -25.94 -1.24 6.43
N HIS A 158 -26.44 -0.40 7.33
CA HIS A 158 -26.06 -0.40 8.75
C HIS A 158 -26.47 -1.69 9.46
N GLU A 159 -27.64 -2.24 9.16
CA GLU A 159 -28.09 -3.54 9.68
C GLU A 159 -27.14 -4.65 9.24
N ILE A 160 -26.80 -4.75 7.96
CA ILE A 160 -25.85 -5.74 7.42
C ILE A 160 -24.47 -5.61 8.09
N ILE A 161 -23.98 -4.39 8.27
CA ILE A 161 -22.70 -4.15 8.95
C ILE A 161 -22.78 -4.66 10.40
N SER A 162 -23.83 -4.31 11.14
CA SER A 162 -24.02 -4.67 12.55
C SER A 162 -24.06 -6.19 12.74
N GLU A 163 -24.79 -6.89 11.88
CA GLU A 163 -24.89 -8.35 11.91
C GLU A 163 -23.54 -9.05 11.63
N ASN A 164 -22.66 -8.40 10.88
CA ASN A 164 -21.38 -8.97 10.46
C ASN A 164 -20.14 -8.39 11.17
N LEU A 165 -20.30 -7.51 12.15
CA LEU A 165 -19.20 -6.90 12.90
C LEU A 165 -18.24 -7.96 13.50
N LYS A 166 -18.77 -9.04 14.04
CA LYS A 166 -17.98 -10.14 14.63
C LYS A 166 -17.14 -10.89 13.61
N LYS A 167 -17.46 -10.82 12.32
CA LYS A 167 -16.69 -11.42 11.23
C LYS A 167 -15.59 -10.49 10.72
N SER A 168 -15.63 -9.21 11.08
CA SER A 168 -14.62 -8.24 10.69
C SER A 168 -13.28 -8.58 11.35
N ALA A 169 -12.22 -8.64 10.56
CA ALA A 169 -10.86 -8.90 11.06
C ALA A 169 -10.39 -7.88 12.11
N ILE A 170 -10.93 -6.65 12.07
CA ILE A 170 -10.61 -5.58 13.01
C ILE A 170 -11.41 -5.74 14.31
N TYR A 171 -12.74 -5.82 14.19
CA TYR A 171 -13.65 -5.82 15.34
C TYR A 171 -13.72 -7.17 16.06
N SER A 172 -13.35 -8.28 15.39
CA SER A 172 -13.23 -9.59 16.02
C SER A 172 -12.00 -9.76 16.91
N GLY A 173 -11.10 -8.77 16.97
CA GLY A 173 -9.82 -8.88 17.67
C GLY A 173 -8.80 -9.79 16.96
N SER A 174 -9.09 -10.23 15.75
CA SER A 174 -8.20 -11.11 14.96
C SER A 174 -6.92 -10.40 14.50
N ILE A 175 -6.94 -9.09 14.42
CA ILE A 175 -5.76 -8.25 14.18
C ILE A 175 -5.52 -7.44 15.44
N PRO A 176 -4.42 -7.68 16.18
CA PRO A 176 -4.03 -6.78 17.27
C PRO A 176 -3.67 -5.43 16.64
N VAL A 177 -4.59 -4.50 16.67
CA VAL A 177 -4.37 -3.14 16.13
C VAL A 177 -3.64 -2.33 17.17
N SER A 178 -2.35 -2.16 17.02
CA SER A 178 -1.57 -1.24 17.87
C SER A 178 -1.84 0.23 17.56
N TYR A 179 -2.58 0.53 16.48
CA TYR A 179 -2.93 1.89 16.05
C TYR A 179 -4.36 1.96 15.53
N THR A 180 -5.27 2.41 16.37
CA THR A 180 -6.67 2.69 16.00
C THR A 180 -6.88 4.10 15.44
N HIS A 181 -5.86 4.94 15.34
CA HIS A 181 -5.99 6.38 15.10
C HIS A 181 -5.42 6.90 13.78
N LEU A 182 -4.85 6.06 12.92
CA LEU A 182 -4.62 6.43 11.53
C LEU A 182 -5.86 6.09 10.70
N ARG A 183 -6.96 6.77 10.98
CA ARG A 183 -7.92 7.06 9.95
C ARG A 183 -7.23 8.03 9.01
N ALA A 184 -6.93 7.61 7.79
CA ALA A 184 -6.98 8.54 6.70
C ALA A 184 -8.35 9.23 6.85
N HIS A 185 -8.36 10.54 7.02
CA HIS A 185 -9.58 11.30 6.86
C HIS A 185 -9.97 11.11 5.41
N GLU A 186 -10.89 10.17 5.19
CA GLU A 186 -11.66 10.14 3.96
C GLU A 186 -12.56 11.37 4.05
N THR A 187 -12.11 12.45 3.43
CA THR A 187 -12.96 13.55 3.01
C THR A 187 -13.57 13.15 1.71
#